data_50e35ec3909a2c34a13d43e7b636d26e
#
_entry.id   50e35ec3909a2c34a13d43e7b636d26e
#
_cell.length_a   1.000
_cell.length_b   1.000
_cell.length_c   1.000
_cell.angle_alpha   90.00
_cell.angle_beta   90.00
_cell.angle_gamma   90.00
#
_symmetry.space_group_name_H-M   'P 1'
#
loop_
_entity.id
_entity.type
_entity.pdbx_description
1 polymer ?
#
loop_
_entity_poly.entity_id
_entity_poly.type
_entity_poly.pdbx_seq_one_letter_code
_entity_poly.pdbx_strand_id
1 'polypeptide(L)'
;NSYAVWDIGFELSFAAVVGTVAGNACIRRMRDAHDRRFWVKAGENLQKPVRRPWYSKLPKGVQGLVESACIAACASAATFPVLVLRGLSVSAWAVVSSIAVLWMVQPLLLLGLAVAFVGLVPWLAPVHGVLSRAADLLTGLLNGWAVWLSTKPGAAIYFDTVYAALVCLLLCGLGVLAFRWRVRLRVALPGILLAAAVGIGLGNALSRDVVHIDLVGSAQAPAVVIAQNDRAVVLFRGGSAAQRAVENQLARRGVRTVELVVDLRMNAKTACTLPAQQGIRAERLPVNASRKLRCTPAAVELLRTREGCLVRLSIGNRQFVTLSGKAELAQPLQTEWLIATPKKPETVQYQKLLALRSYSWMPPETQYTASLSLRRTGGERLE
;
A
#
# COMPACT_ATOMS: atom_id res chain seq x y z
N ASN A 1 24.05 -15.77 -7.91
CA ASN A 1 23.13 -15.66 -6.77
C ASN A 1 21.73 -16.13 -7.17
N SER A 2 21.42 -17.41 -6.90
CA SER A 2 20.11 -18.01 -7.25
C SER A 2 18.92 -17.34 -6.53
N TYR A 3 19.18 -16.58 -5.47
CA TYR A 3 18.15 -15.80 -4.75
C TYR A 3 17.75 -14.50 -5.43
N ALA A 4 18.51 -14.01 -6.42
CA ALA A 4 18.17 -12.76 -7.13
C ALA A 4 16.83 -12.85 -7.91
N VAL A 5 16.43 -14.06 -8.30
CA VAL A 5 15.16 -14.28 -9.02
C VAL A 5 13.94 -14.04 -8.11
N TRP A 6 14.10 -14.18 -6.80
CA TRP A 6 13.07 -13.96 -5.80
C TRP A 6 13.07 -12.54 -5.23
N ASP A 7 14.00 -11.70 -5.71
CA ASP A 7 14.03 -10.29 -5.33
C ASP A 7 12.89 -9.54 -6.03
N ILE A 8 12.09 -8.83 -5.23
CA ILE A 8 10.95 -8.03 -5.71
C ILE A 8 11.39 -7.02 -6.76
N GLY A 9 12.59 -6.43 -6.60
CA GLY A 9 13.16 -5.49 -7.55
C GLY A 9 13.40 -6.12 -8.91
N PHE A 10 13.90 -7.34 -8.96
CA PHE A 10 14.11 -8.10 -10.19
C PHE A 10 12.77 -8.44 -10.87
N GLU A 11 11.80 -8.99 -10.12
CA GLU A 11 10.48 -9.33 -10.65
C GLU A 11 9.77 -8.11 -11.26
N LEU A 12 9.79 -6.96 -10.55
CA LEU A 12 9.18 -5.73 -11.04
C LEU A 12 9.88 -5.17 -12.27
N SER A 13 11.22 -5.19 -12.29
CA SER A 13 12.00 -4.73 -13.45
C SER A 13 11.71 -5.59 -14.68
N PHE A 14 11.68 -6.91 -14.51
CA PHE A 14 11.39 -7.83 -15.60
C PHE A 14 9.96 -7.64 -16.12
N ALA A 15 8.97 -7.55 -15.23
CA ALA A 15 7.59 -7.29 -15.59
C ALA A 15 7.42 -5.95 -16.32
N ALA A 16 8.11 -4.89 -15.87
CA ALA A 16 8.10 -3.59 -16.53
C ALA A 16 8.67 -3.65 -17.96
N VAL A 17 9.79 -4.37 -18.16
CA VAL A 17 10.40 -4.56 -19.49
C VAL A 17 9.43 -5.33 -20.41
N VAL A 18 8.84 -6.41 -19.94
CA VAL A 18 7.84 -7.17 -20.72
C VAL A 18 6.66 -6.28 -21.10
N GLY A 19 6.16 -5.47 -20.14
CA GLY A 19 5.09 -4.51 -20.39
C GLY A 19 5.45 -3.44 -21.41
N THR A 20 6.66 -2.89 -21.37
CA THR A 20 7.12 -1.89 -22.33
C THR A 20 7.30 -2.48 -23.75
N VAL A 21 7.83 -3.71 -23.86
CA VAL A 21 7.95 -4.41 -25.15
C VAL A 21 6.56 -4.70 -25.73
N ALA A 22 5.61 -5.17 -24.90
CA ALA A 22 4.23 -5.38 -25.30
C ALA A 22 3.54 -4.08 -25.75
N GLY A 23 3.76 -2.98 -25.03
CA GLY A 23 3.27 -1.65 -25.38
C GLY A 23 3.78 -1.16 -26.74
N ASN A 24 5.08 -1.28 -26.98
CA ASN A 24 5.69 -0.96 -28.26
C ASN A 24 5.14 -1.84 -29.39
N ALA A 25 4.97 -3.14 -29.17
CA ALA A 25 4.38 -4.04 -30.15
C ALA A 25 2.92 -3.67 -30.46
N CYS A 26 2.16 -3.25 -29.45
CA CYS A 26 0.78 -2.76 -29.60
C CYS A 26 0.72 -1.49 -30.48
N ILE A 27 1.61 -0.52 -30.21
CA ILE A 27 1.72 0.73 -30.99
C ILE A 27 2.09 0.43 -32.44
N ARG A 28 3.10 -0.41 -32.68
CA ARG A 28 3.47 -0.82 -34.04
C ARG A 28 2.30 -1.46 -34.78
N ARG A 29 1.59 -2.41 -34.14
CA ARG A 29 0.38 -3.03 -34.74
C ARG A 29 -0.72 -2.02 -35.02
N MET A 30 -0.93 -1.03 -34.16
CA MET A 30 -1.88 0.06 -34.43
C MET A 30 -1.48 0.90 -35.63
N ARG A 31 -0.20 1.25 -35.75
CA ARG A 31 0.34 1.99 -36.90
C ARG A 31 0.21 1.17 -38.19
N ASP A 32 0.66 -0.08 -38.20
CA ASP A 32 0.63 -0.95 -39.37
C ASP A 32 -0.79 -1.28 -39.82
N ALA A 33 -1.70 -1.53 -38.88
CA ALA A 33 -3.11 -1.78 -39.20
C ALA A 33 -3.79 -0.53 -39.75
N HIS A 34 -3.27 0.62 -39.36
CA HIS A 34 -3.71 1.92 -39.81
C HIS A 34 -3.24 2.21 -41.21
N ASP A 35 -1.96 2.05 -41.49
CA ASP A 35 -1.37 2.28 -42.81
C ASP A 35 -1.96 1.30 -43.85
N ARG A 36 -2.12 0.02 -43.52
CA ARG A 36 -2.77 -0.95 -44.38
C ARG A 36 -4.21 -0.57 -44.73
N ARG A 37 -5.02 -0.14 -43.78
CA ARG A 37 -6.41 0.32 -44.02
C ARG A 37 -6.46 1.58 -44.86
N PHE A 38 -5.48 2.45 -44.70
CA PHE A 38 -5.38 3.67 -45.49
C PHE A 38 -5.07 3.33 -46.96
N TRP A 39 -4.05 2.52 -47.20
CA TRP A 39 -3.64 2.14 -48.55
C TRP A 39 -4.67 1.29 -49.28
N VAL A 40 -5.34 0.34 -48.62
CA VAL A 40 -6.41 -0.45 -49.22
C VAL A 40 -7.59 0.44 -49.63
N LYS A 41 -8.02 1.40 -48.79
CA LYS A 41 -9.09 2.33 -49.13
C LYS A 41 -8.68 3.35 -50.20
N ALA A 42 -7.42 3.76 -50.21
CA ALA A 42 -6.89 4.65 -51.24
C ALA A 42 -6.83 3.95 -52.62
N GLY A 43 -6.55 2.63 -52.66
CA GLY A 43 -6.54 1.83 -53.89
C GLY A 43 -7.92 1.52 -54.45
N GLU A 44 -8.95 1.37 -53.58
CA GLU A 44 -10.33 1.07 -53.98
C GLU A 44 -11.15 2.29 -54.48
N ASN A 45 -10.79 3.50 -54.05
CA ASN A 45 -11.57 4.71 -54.34
C ASN A 45 -10.67 5.90 -54.67
N LEU A 46 -10.17 5.94 -55.90
CA LEU A 46 -9.36 7.07 -56.44
C LEU A 46 -10.12 8.40 -56.51
N GLN A 47 -11.43 8.41 -56.35
CA GLN A 47 -12.27 9.60 -56.49
C GLN A 47 -12.84 10.20 -55.16
N LYS A 48 -12.64 9.57 -54.03
CA LYS A 48 -13.17 10.08 -52.75
C LYS A 48 -12.03 10.42 -51.76
N PRO A 49 -12.04 11.64 -51.14
CA PRO A 49 -11.00 11.97 -50.15
C PRO A 49 -11.09 10.97 -48.99
N VAL A 50 -10.04 10.14 -48.84
CA VAL A 50 -9.94 9.18 -47.74
C VAL A 50 -9.74 9.99 -46.44
N ARG A 51 -10.71 9.90 -45.53
CA ARG A 51 -10.59 10.53 -44.21
C ARG A 51 -9.39 9.94 -43.48
N ARG A 52 -8.38 10.78 -43.27
CA ARG A 52 -7.24 10.45 -42.42
C ARG A 52 -7.76 10.09 -41.03
N PRO A 53 -7.29 9.01 -40.43
CA PRO A 53 -7.73 8.63 -39.11
C PRO A 53 -7.32 9.64 -38.05
N TRP A 54 -8.06 9.62 -36.93
CA TRP A 54 -7.91 10.60 -35.85
C TRP A 54 -6.48 10.72 -35.33
N TYR A 55 -5.74 9.61 -35.26
CA TYR A 55 -4.36 9.58 -34.78
C TYR A 55 -3.38 10.40 -35.65
N SER A 56 -3.49 10.31 -36.99
CA SER A 56 -2.63 11.09 -37.90
C SER A 56 -3.00 12.56 -37.97
N LYS A 57 -4.15 12.97 -37.43
CA LYS A 57 -4.58 14.37 -37.34
C LYS A 57 -4.03 15.07 -36.10
N LEU A 58 -3.52 14.31 -35.14
CA LEU A 58 -2.94 14.88 -33.91
C LEU A 58 -1.58 15.50 -34.22
N PRO A 59 -1.25 16.64 -33.59
CA PRO A 59 0.09 17.22 -33.68
C PRO A 59 1.12 16.20 -33.16
N LYS A 60 2.33 16.19 -33.73
CA LYS A 60 3.39 15.23 -33.40
C LYS A 60 3.67 15.08 -31.89
N GLY A 61 3.58 16.19 -31.14
CA GLY A 61 3.74 16.18 -29.69
C GLY A 61 2.66 15.36 -28.96
N VAL A 62 1.39 15.47 -29.40
CA VAL A 62 0.27 14.72 -28.82
C VAL A 62 0.34 13.25 -29.20
N GLN A 63 0.84 12.93 -30.41
CA GLN A 63 1.09 11.53 -30.78
C GLN A 63 2.11 10.87 -29.85
N GLY A 64 3.23 11.56 -29.54
CA GLY A 64 4.23 11.08 -28.60
C GLY A 64 3.68 10.89 -27.17
N LEU A 65 2.79 11.78 -26.73
CA LEU A 65 2.10 11.64 -25.44
C LEU A 65 1.20 10.38 -25.39
N VAL A 66 0.42 10.14 -26.44
CA VAL A 66 -0.46 8.96 -26.52
C VAL A 66 0.37 7.67 -26.55
N GLU A 67 1.48 7.66 -27.27
CA GLU A 67 2.40 6.53 -27.28
C GLU A 67 3.03 6.27 -25.93
N SER A 68 3.54 7.30 -25.27
CA SER A 68 4.09 7.21 -23.93
C SER A 68 3.05 6.74 -22.92
N ALA A 69 1.82 7.22 -23.01
CA ALA A 69 0.71 6.77 -22.18
C ALA A 69 0.38 5.29 -22.39
N CYS A 70 0.39 4.84 -23.64
CA CYS A 70 0.14 3.42 -23.98
C CYS A 70 1.24 2.51 -23.42
N ILE A 71 2.52 2.92 -23.56
CA ILE A 71 3.66 2.16 -23.00
C ILE A 71 3.57 2.12 -21.48
N ALA A 72 3.33 3.26 -20.83
CA ALA A 72 3.19 3.35 -19.38
C ALA A 72 2.02 2.50 -18.86
N ALA A 73 0.88 2.50 -19.56
CA ALA A 73 -0.27 1.67 -19.21
C ALA A 73 0.05 0.17 -19.33
N CYS A 74 0.74 -0.26 -20.40
CA CYS A 74 1.15 -1.65 -20.58
C CYS A 74 2.19 -2.07 -19.52
N ALA A 75 3.15 -1.21 -19.19
CA ALA A 75 4.12 -1.47 -18.13
C ALA A 75 3.43 -1.59 -16.76
N SER A 76 2.52 -0.66 -16.42
CA SER A 76 1.73 -0.72 -15.18
C SER A 76 0.84 -1.96 -15.13
N ALA A 77 0.23 -2.37 -16.23
CA ALA A 77 -0.58 -3.57 -16.31
C ALA A 77 0.24 -4.86 -16.11
N ALA A 78 1.48 -4.89 -16.61
CA ALA A 78 2.38 -6.03 -16.44
C ALA A 78 2.94 -6.13 -15.02
N THR A 79 3.24 -4.99 -14.35
CA THR A 79 3.73 -4.96 -12.96
C THR A 79 2.62 -5.16 -11.94
N PHE A 80 1.36 -4.86 -12.28
CA PHE A 80 0.22 -4.93 -11.40
C PHE A 80 0.05 -6.28 -10.67
N PRO A 81 0.08 -7.46 -11.35
CA PRO A 81 -0.06 -8.74 -10.67
C PRO A 81 1.09 -9.00 -9.67
N VAL A 82 2.31 -8.59 -9.99
CA VAL A 82 3.45 -8.73 -9.08
C VAL A 82 3.25 -7.90 -7.82
N LEU A 83 2.84 -6.63 -7.97
CA LEU A 83 2.57 -5.72 -6.85
C LEU A 83 1.48 -6.29 -5.92
N VAL A 84 0.38 -6.80 -6.50
CA VAL A 84 -0.72 -7.37 -5.72
C VAL A 84 -0.32 -8.64 -4.99
N LEU A 85 0.38 -9.57 -5.66
CA LEU A 85 0.83 -10.84 -5.06
C LEU A 85 1.85 -10.62 -3.94
N ARG A 86 2.63 -9.54 -4.01
CA ARG A 86 3.61 -9.16 -2.97
C ARG A 86 3.02 -8.25 -1.90
N GLY A 87 1.71 -7.95 -1.92
CA GLY A 87 1.04 -7.07 -0.95
C GLY A 87 1.53 -5.62 -1.01
N LEU A 88 2.05 -5.18 -2.15
CA LEU A 88 2.49 -3.81 -2.38
C LEU A 88 1.32 -2.94 -2.85
N SER A 89 1.42 -1.64 -2.58
CA SER A 89 0.40 -0.70 -3.04
C SER A 89 0.45 -0.50 -4.56
N VAL A 90 -0.72 -0.35 -5.14
CA VAL A 90 -0.89 0.02 -6.55
C VAL A 90 -1.50 1.41 -6.62
N SER A 91 -0.96 2.27 -7.47
CA SER A 91 -1.50 3.60 -7.68
C SER A 91 -2.44 3.63 -8.89
N ALA A 92 -3.67 4.11 -8.69
CA ALA A 92 -4.58 4.38 -9.80
C ALA A 92 -4.04 5.49 -10.74
N TRP A 93 -3.16 6.34 -10.22
CA TRP A 93 -2.54 7.45 -10.95
C TRP A 93 -1.22 7.07 -11.64
N ALA A 94 -0.84 5.78 -11.61
CA ALA A 94 0.47 5.32 -12.12
C ALA A 94 0.76 5.77 -13.56
N VAL A 95 -0.23 5.70 -14.45
CA VAL A 95 -0.06 6.13 -15.86
C VAL A 95 0.16 7.63 -15.97
N VAL A 96 -0.64 8.43 -15.24
CA VAL A 96 -0.55 9.89 -15.24
C VAL A 96 0.78 10.36 -14.65
N SER A 97 1.17 9.74 -13.51
CA SER A 97 2.45 10.06 -12.87
C SER A 97 3.63 9.67 -13.75
N SER A 98 3.58 8.53 -14.44
CA SER A 98 4.65 8.10 -15.34
C SER A 98 4.86 9.07 -16.51
N ILE A 99 3.78 9.61 -17.09
CA ILE A 99 3.87 10.60 -18.16
C ILE A 99 4.51 11.89 -17.63
N ALA A 100 4.03 12.40 -16.49
CA ALA A 100 4.55 13.64 -15.92
C ALA A 100 6.02 13.50 -15.52
N VAL A 101 6.38 12.38 -14.88
CA VAL A 101 7.77 12.09 -14.47
C VAL A 101 8.67 11.97 -15.69
N LEU A 102 8.26 11.29 -16.74
CA LEU A 102 9.07 11.13 -17.96
C LEU A 102 9.41 12.49 -18.58
N TRP A 103 8.45 13.40 -18.63
CA TRP A 103 8.65 14.76 -19.16
C TRP A 103 9.59 15.61 -18.31
N MET A 104 9.57 15.44 -16.99
CA MET A 104 10.41 16.21 -16.07
C MET A 104 11.81 15.59 -15.89
N VAL A 105 11.91 14.27 -15.92
CA VAL A 105 13.18 13.56 -15.69
C VAL A 105 14.16 13.74 -16.86
N GLN A 106 13.69 13.76 -18.11
CA GLN A 106 14.57 13.97 -19.26
C GLN A 106 15.34 15.29 -19.20
N PRO A 107 14.70 16.47 -19.06
CA PRO A 107 15.46 17.73 -18.93
C PRO A 107 16.27 17.78 -17.63
N LEU A 108 15.80 17.15 -16.54
CA LEU A 108 16.54 17.08 -15.28
C LEU A 108 17.86 16.30 -15.43
N LEU A 109 17.85 15.17 -16.12
CA LEU A 109 19.06 14.39 -16.41
C LEU A 109 20.06 15.18 -17.27
N LEU A 110 19.57 15.88 -18.31
CA LEU A 110 20.42 16.72 -19.15
C LEU A 110 21.03 17.89 -18.35
N LEU A 111 20.22 18.55 -17.52
CA LEU A 111 20.71 19.61 -16.63
C LEU A 111 21.69 19.07 -15.60
N GLY A 112 21.42 17.95 -14.99
CA GLY A 112 22.31 17.31 -14.01
C GLY A 112 23.66 16.96 -14.65
N LEU A 113 23.66 16.41 -15.86
CA LEU A 113 24.85 16.12 -16.61
C LEU A 113 25.63 17.41 -16.95
N ALA A 114 24.92 18.46 -17.40
CA ALA A 114 25.50 19.77 -17.70
C ALA A 114 26.13 20.41 -16.45
N VAL A 115 25.43 20.37 -15.30
CA VAL A 115 25.96 20.85 -14.01
C VAL A 115 27.24 20.10 -13.64
N ALA A 116 27.24 18.76 -13.79
CA ALA A 116 28.41 17.94 -13.47
C ALA A 116 29.63 18.31 -14.34
N PHE A 117 29.44 18.48 -15.66
CA PHE A 117 30.53 18.85 -16.57
C PHE A 117 31.02 20.28 -16.35
N VAL A 118 30.09 21.26 -16.21
CA VAL A 118 30.43 22.67 -15.97
C VAL A 118 31.11 22.83 -14.61
N GLY A 119 30.75 22.05 -13.60
CA GLY A 119 31.37 22.06 -12.28
C GLY A 119 32.83 21.60 -12.25
N LEU A 120 33.30 20.86 -13.27
CA LEU A 120 34.70 20.49 -13.42
C LEU A 120 35.60 21.68 -13.84
N VAL A 121 34.99 22.76 -14.31
CA VAL A 121 35.73 23.90 -14.89
C VAL A 121 35.54 25.16 -14.03
N PRO A 122 36.54 25.55 -13.20
CA PRO A 122 36.37 26.61 -12.18
C PRO A 122 35.94 27.98 -12.72
N TRP A 123 36.35 28.36 -13.94
CA TRP A 123 36.02 29.65 -14.55
C TRP A 123 34.57 29.73 -15.06
N LEU A 124 33.86 28.61 -15.11
CA LEU A 124 32.44 28.55 -15.46
C LEU A 124 31.51 28.59 -14.21
N ALA A 125 32.01 28.98 -13.05
CA ALA A 125 31.25 29.09 -11.81
C ALA A 125 29.91 29.84 -11.92
N PRO A 126 29.79 30.99 -12.62
CA PRO A 126 28.49 31.65 -12.78
C PRO A 126 27.48 30.82 -13.59
N VAL A 127 27.95 30.13 -14.64
CA VAL A 127 27.09 29.26 -15.45
C VAL A 127 26.63 28.03 -14.63
N HIS A 128 27.54 27.45 -13.85
CA HIS A 128 27.23 26.38 -12.91
C HIS A 128 26.12 26.78 -11.93
N GLY A 129 26.18 27.99 -11.36
CA GLY A 129 25.16 28.53 -10.45
C GLY A 129 23.78 28.67 -11.09
N VAL A 130 23.70 29.08 -12.34
CA VAL A 130 22.43 29.19 -13.08
C VAL A 130 21.85 27.81 -13.38
N LEU A 131 22.66 26.88 -13.87
CA LEU A 131 22.23 25.51 -14.17
C LEU A 131 21.77 24.77 -12.91
N SER A 132 22.47 24.89 -11.77
CA SER A 132 22.09 24.32 -10.50
C SER A 132 20.74 24.85 -10.03
N ARG A 133 20.49 26.15 -10.10
CA ARG A 133 19.18 26.73 -9.75
C ARG A 133 18.06 26.19 -10.64
N ALA A 134 18.32 26.01 -11.93
CA ALA A 134 17.34 25.42 -12.84
C ALA A 134 17.04 23.94 -12.49
N ALA A 135 18.07 23.18 -12.13
CA ALA A 135 17.92 21.80 -11.68
C ALA A 135 17.15 21.71 -10.35
N ASP A 136 17.43 22.59 -9.39
CA ASP A 136 16.73 22.69 -8.10
C ASP A 136 15.25 23.02 -8.31
N LEU A 137 14.92 23.95 -9.22
CA LEU A 137 13.55 24.33 -9.54
C LEU A 137 12.78 23.15 -10.14
N LEU A 138 13.38 22.43 -11.11
CA LEU A 138 12.75 21.25 -11.70
C LEU A 138 12.56 20.13 -10.68
N THR A 139 13.55 19.91 -9.81
CA THR A 139 13.45 18.91 -8.70
C THR A 139 12.35 19.31 -7.72
N GLY A 140 12.25 20.60 -7.39
CA GLY A 140 11.17 21.15 -6.55
C GLY A 140 9.78 20.94 -7.15
N LEU A 141 9.63 21.17 -8.46
CA LEU A 141 8.39 20.91 -9.20
C LEU A 141 8.04 19.41 -9.18
N LEU A 142 9.02 18.54 -9.42
CA LEU A 142 8.81 17.09 -9.40
C LEU A 142 8.38 16.59 -8.02
N ASN A 143 9.04 17.07 -6.95
CA ASN A 143 8.67 16.77 -5.58
C ASN A 143 7.28 17.31 -5.22
N GLY A 144 6.98 18.55 -5.61
CA GLY A 144 5.66 19.16 -5.42
C GLY A 144 4.56 18.36 -6.11
N TRP A 145 4.81 17.90 -7.34
CA TRP A 145 3.90 17.02 -8.07
C TRP A 145 3.70 15.69 -7.35
N ALA A 146 4.77 15.04 -6.89
CA ALA A 146 4.70 13.77 -6.17
C ALA A 146 3.91 13.90 -4.87
N VAL A 147 4.16 14.94 -4.08
CA VAL A 147 3.44 15.24 -2.83
C VAL A 147 1.96 15.52 -3.13
N TRP A 148 1.66 16.36 -4.14
CA TRP A 148 0.28 16.65 -4.54
C TRP A 148 -0.46 15.38 -4.95
N LEU A 149 0.19 14.50 -5.73
CA LEU A 149 -0.42 13.24 -6.18
C LEU A 149 -0.64 12.27 -5.03
N SER A 150 0.26 12.22 -4.05
CA SER A 150 0.14 11.34 -2.87
C SER A 150 -1.07 11.69 -2.00
N THR A 151 -1.57 12.92 -2.03
CA THR A 151 -2.77 13.36 -1.29
C THR A 151 -4.08 12.98 -1.99
N LYS A 152 -4.03 12.52 -3.25
CA LYS A 152 -5.25 12.19 -4.00
C LYS A 152 -5.82 10.82 -3.62
N PRO A 153 -7.15 10.65 -3.63
CA PRO A 153 -7.75 9.34 -3.42
C PRO A 153 -7.28 8.36 -4.50
N GLY A 154 -6.91 7.15 -4.08
CA GLY A 154 -6.35 6.13 -4.98
C GLY A 154 -4.86 6.28 -5.31
N ALA A 155 -4.13 7.17 -4.62
CA ALA A 155 -2.67 7.29 -4.74
C ALA A 155 -1.96 6.00 -4.34
N ALA A 156 -2.45 5.34 -3.29
CA ALA A 156 -1.99 4.02 -2.86
C ALA A 156 -3.21 3.17 -2.53
N ILE A 157 -3.41 2.10 -3.30
CA ILE A 157 -4.45 1.10 -3.09
C ILE A 157 -3.74 -0.19 -2.70
N TYR A 158 -4.08 -0.72 -1.54
CA TYR A 158 -3.56 -1.99 -1.06
C TYR A 158 -4.60 -3.09 -1.29
N PHE A 159 -4.14 -4.21 -1.83
CA PHE A 159 -4.96 -5.40 -2.03
C PHE A 159 -4.52 -6.44 -1.01
N ASP A 160 -5.29 -6.60 0.04
CA ASP A 160 -4.90 -7.37 1.23
C ASP A 160 -5.55 -8.77 1.30
N THR A 161 -6.16 -9.23 0.24
CA THR A 161 -6.85 -10.51 0.25
C THR A 161 -6.49 -11.39 -0.95
N VAL A 162 -6.42 -12.71 -0.73
CA VAL A 162 -6.32 -13.73 -1.79
C VAL A 162 -7.38 -13.50 -2.87
N TYR A 163 -8.55 -12.99 -2.47
CA TYR A 163 -9.64 -12.64 -3.36
C TYR A 163 -9.26 -11.50 -4.33
N ALA A 164 -8.57 -10.46 -3.84
CA ALA A 164 -8.10 -9.37 -4.71
C ALA A 164 -7.06 -9.89 -5.72
N ALA A 165 -6.17 -10.78 -5.31
CA ALA A 165 -5.22 -11.42 -6.22
C ALA A 165 -5.94 -12.26 -7.30
N LEU A 166 -6.96 -13.03 -6.92
CA LEU A 166 -7.79 -13.80 -7.87
C LEU A 166 -8.52 -12.89 -8.86
N VAL A 167 -9.10 -11.78 -8.40
CA VAL A 167 -9.76 -10.79 -9.28
C VAL A 167 -8.75 -10.19 -10.25
N CYS A 168 -7.54 -9.87 -9.79
CA CYS A 168 -6.48 -9.35 -10.64
C CYS A 168 -6.04 -10.36 -11.70
N LEU A 169 -5.85 -11.62 -11.32
CA LEU A 169 -5.52 -12.70 -12.26
C LEU A 169 -6.63 -12.90 -13.30
N LEU A 170 -7.88 -12.85 -12.88
CA LEU A 170 -9.04 -12.95 -13.76
C LEU A 170 -9.11 -11.78 -14.74
N LEU A 171 -8.87 -10.54 -14.28
CA LEU A 171 -8.82 -9.36 -15.14
C LEU A 171 -7.67 -9.42 -16.14
N CYS A 172 -6.48 -9.87 -15.71
CA CYS A 172 -5.34 -10.10 -16.60
C CYS A 172 -5.68 -11.17 -17.65
N GLY A 173 -6.28 -12.28 -17.22
CA GLY A 173 -6.71 -13.36 -18.11
C GLY A 173 -7.75 -12.90 -19.14
N LEU A 174 -8.76 -12.13 -18.72
CA LEU A 174 -9.74 -11.52 -19.61
C LEU A 174 -9.09 -10.54 -20.59
N GLY A 175 -8.12 -9.75 -20.15
CA GLY A 175 -7.35 -8.85 -21.02
C GLY A 175 -6.58 -9.60 -22.09
N VAL A 176 -5.87 -10.67 -21.72
CA VAL A 176 -5.15 -11.55 -22.67
C VAL A 176 -6.11 -12.22 -23.64
N LEU A 177 -7.24 -12.72 -23.16
CA LEU A 177 -8.26 -13.38 -23.97
C LEU A 177 -8.88 -12.41 -24.98
N ALA A 178 -9.24 -11.21 -24.54
CA ALA A 178 -9.75 -10.15 -25.41
C ALA A 178 -8.73 -9.76 -26.50
N PHE A 179 -7.45 -9.73 -26.15
CA PHE A 179 -6.36 -9.47 -27.10
C PHE A 179 -6.21 -10.62 -28.11
N ARG A 180 -6.27 -11.88 -27.65
CA ARG A 180 -6.14 -13.06 -28.53
C ARG A 180 -7.33 -13.22 -29.49
N TRP A 181 -8.54 -12.95 -29.04
CA TRP A 181 -9.75 -13.08 -29.86
C TRP A 181 -10.05 -11.83 -30.68
N ARG A 182 -9.15 -10.85 -30.69
CA ARG A 182 -9.32 -9.60 -31.45
C ARG A 182 -10.64 -8.88 -31.18
N VAL A 183 -11.18 -9.01 -29.97
CA VAL A 183 -12.40 -8.32 -29.58
C VAL A 183 -12.19 -6.82 -29.74
N ARG A 184 -13.18 -6.13 -30.29
CA ARG A 184 -13.10 -4.67 -30.48
C ARG A 184 -12.85 -4.01 -29.12
N LEU A 185 -11.81 -3.20 -29.03
CA LEU A 185 -11.38 -2.54 -27.79
C LEU A 185 -12.55 -1.77 -27.11
N ARG A 186 -13.48 -1.25 -27.93
CA ARG A 186 -14.69 -0.55 -27.48
C ARG A 186 -15.66 -1.43 -26.66
N VAL A 187 -15.61 -2.75 -26.84
CA VAL A 187 -16.45 -3.69 -26.10
C VAL A 187 -15.66 -4.35 -24.97
N ALA A 188 -14.40 -4.66 -25.19
CA ALA A 188 -13.53 -5.29 -24.21
C ALA A 188 -13.27 -4.37 -22.99
N LEU A 189 -13.02 -3.08 -23.24
CA LEU A 189 -12.65 -2.13 -22.18
C LEU A 189 -13.79 -1.87 -21.17
N PRO A 190 -15.05 -1.61 -21.58
CA PRO A 190 -16.16 -1.53 -20.64
C PRO A 190 -16.41 -2.82 -19.88
N GLY A 191 -16.25 -3.98 -20.53
CA GLY A 191 -16.41 -5.28 -19.88
C GLY A 191 -15.38 -5.53 -18.79
N ILE A 192 -14.11 -5.23 -19.05
CA ILE A 192 -13.02 -5.33 -18.07
C ILE A 192 -13.24 -4.35 -16.90
N LEU A 193 -13.62 -3.11 -17.19
CA LEU A 193 -13.92 -2.11 -16.17
C LEU A 193 -15.11 -2.51 -15.30
N LEU A 194 -16.17 -3.05 -15.90
CA LEU A 194 -17.33 -3.55 -15.17
C LEU A 194 -16.95 -4.72 -14.27
N ALA A 195 -16.19 -5.70 -14.79
CA ALA A 195 -15.72 -6.84 -14.02
C ALA A 195 -14.81 -6.40 -12.86
N ALA A 196 -13.95 -5.40 -13.07
CA ALA A 196 -13.14 -4.80 -12.01
C ALA A 196 -14.00 -4.13 -10.94
N ALA A 197 -14.97 -3.32 -11.34
CA ALA A 197 -15.88 -2.62 -10.42
C ALA A 197 -16.70 -3.60 -9.58
N VAL A 198 -17.25 -4.64 -10.21
CA VAL A 198 -18.00 -5.71 -9.53
C VAL A 198 -17.08 -6.48 -8.58
N GLY A 199 -15.87 -6.83 -9.02
CA GLY A 199 -14.88 -7.54 -8.20
C GLY A 199 -14.48 -6.75 -6.96
N ILE A 200 -14.17 -5.46 -7.12
CA ILE A 200 -13.82 -4.56 -6.01
C ILE A 200 -15.03 -4.37 -5.07
N GLY A 201 -16.23 -4.16 -5.63
CA GLY A 201 -17.45 -4.00 -4.85
C GLY A 201 -17.78 -5.23 -4.01
N LEU A 202 -17.66 -6.42 -4.59
CA LEU A 202 -17.89 -7.69 -3.90
C LEU A 202 -16.81 -7.95 -2.83
N GLY A 203 -15.52 -7.67 -3.15
CA GLY A 203 -14.42 -7.77 -2.20
C GLY A 203 -14.63 -6.87 -0.98
N ASN A 204 -15.01 -5.62 -1.20
CA ASN A 204 -15.32 -4.68 -0.12
C ASN A 204 -16.55 -5.12 0.71
N ALA A 205 -17.58 -5.68 0.07
CA ALA A 205 -18.75 -6.19 0.77
C ALA A 205 -18.41 -7.39 1.66
N LEU A 206 -17.58 -8.32 1.18
CA LEU A 206 -17.14 -9.49 1.92
C LEU A 206 -16.16 -9.18 3.06
N SER A 207 -15.39 -8.10 2.96
CA SER A 207 -14.42 -7.67 3.97
C SER A 207 -15.01 -6.78 5.07
N ARG A 208 -16.25 -6.28 4.92
CA ARG A 208 -16.87 -5.35 5.88
C ARG A 208 -16.93 -5.87 7.32
N ASP A 209 -17.11 -7.17 7.49
CA ASP A 209 -17.26 -7.79 8.82
C ASP A 209 -15.95 -8.40 9.35
N VAL A 210 -14.85 -8.16 8.66
CA VAL A 210 -13.54 -8.68 9.07
C VAL A 210 -12.80 -7.64 9.88
N VAL A 211 -12.40 -8.00 11.09
CA VAL A 211 -11.51 -7.23 11.94
C VAL A 211 -10.11 -7.82 11.87
N HIS A 212 -9.15 -7.02 11.51
CA HIS A 212 -7.73 -7.39 11.44
C HIS A 212 -7.01 -6.92 12.70
N ILE A 213 -6.27 -7.81 13.32
CA ILE A 213 -5.41 -7.53 14.48
C ILE A 213 -3.98 -7.80 14.05
N ASP A 214 -3.18 -6.77 13.90
CA ASP A 214 -1.81 -6.88 13.43
C ASP A 214 -0.84 -6.42 14.52
N LEU A 215 0.21 -7.22 14.74
CA LEU A 215 1.33 -6.86 15.58
C LEU A 215 2.42 -6.26 14.70
N VAL A 216 2.86 -5.06 15.02
CA VAL A 216 3.85 -4.32 14.20
C VAL A 216 4.94 -3.70 15.07
N GLY A 217 6.07 -3.40 14.45
CA GLY A 217 7.20 -2.73 15.09
C GLY A 217 8.26 -3.68 15.63
N SER A 218 8.82 -3.35 16.77
CA SER A 218 9.91 -4.12 17.40
C SER A 218 9.35 -5.29 18.21
N ALA A 219 10.01 -6.44 18.14
CA ALA A 219 9.67 -7.59 18.97
C ALA A 219 9.80 -7.32 20.48
N GLN A 220 10.62 -6.33 20.89
CA GLN A 220 10.71 -5.93 22.30
C GLN A 220 9.51 -5.10 22.77
N ALA A 221 8.89 -4.36 21.88
CA ALA A 221 7.76 -3.47 22.17
C ALA A 221 6.78 -3.47 21.00
N PRO A 222 6.05 -4.59 20.74
CA PRO A 222 5.12 -4.68 19.62
C PRO A 222 3.95 -3.73 19.84
N ALA A 223 3.65 -2.91 18.84
CA ALA A 223 2.42 -2.16 18.77
C ALA A 223 1.32 -3.04 18.18
N VAL A 224 0.08 -2.80 18.59
CA VAL A 224 -1.09 -3.53 18.11
C VAL A 224 -1.95 -2.59 17.29
N VAL A 225 -2.23 -2.96 16.05
CA VAL A 225 -3.15 -2.26 15.15
C VAL A 225 -4.39 -3.12 14.97
N ILE A 226 -5.54 -2.59 15.32
CA ILE A 226 -6.83 -3.24 15.15
C ILE A 226 -7.59 -2.43 14.11
N ALA A 227 -7.77 -3.00 12.93
CA ALA A 227 -8.38 -2.32 11.80
C ALA A 227 -9.65 -3.03 11.33
N GLN A 228 -10.69 -2.26 11.01
CA GLN A 228 -11.91 -2.72 10.35
C GLN A 228 -12.35 -1.66 9.36
N ASN A 229 -12.38 -2.02 8.09
CA ASN A 229 -12.66 -1.08 7.01
C ASN A 229 -11.70 0.12 7.01
N ASP A 230 -12.25 1.33 7.18
CA ASP A 230 -11.54 2.61 7.19
C ASP A 230 -11.16 3.11 8.60
N ARG A 231 -11.49 2.34 9.66
CA ARG A 231 -11.30 2.72 11.06
C ARG A 231 -10.31 1.82 11.76
N ALA A 232 -9.54 2.39 12.68
CA ALA A 232 -8.62 1.62 13.50
C ALA A 232 -8.54 2.11 14.94
N VAL A 233 -8.12 1.16 15.79
CA VAL A 233 -7.67 1.40 17.16
C VAL A 233 -6.23 0.96 17.26
N VAL A 234 -5.37 1.79 17.81
CA VAL A 234 -3.94 1.53 17.94
C VAL A 234 -3.52 1.49 19.40
N LEU A 235 -2.90 0.38 19.80
CA LEU A 235 -2.17 0.31 21.07
C LEU A 235 -0.69 0.54 20.77
N PHE A 236 -0.23 1.74 21.07
CA PHE A 236 1.10 2.17 20.71
C PHE A 236 2.14 1.78 21.75
N ARG A 237 3.24 1.17 21.27
CA ARG A 237 4.44 0.84 22.05
C ARG A 237 5.68 1.10 21.19
N GLY A 238 6.80 1.37 21.84
CA GLY A 238 8.07 1.58 21.16
C GLY A 238 8.34 3.04 20.78
N GLY A 239 9.36 3.25 19.94
CA GLY A 239 9.84 4.57 19.53
C GLY A 239 9.39 5.00 18.13
N SER A 240 10.15 5.90 17.50
CA SER A 240 9.86 6.44 16.15
C SER A 240 9.83 5.36 15.04
N ALA A 241 10.62 4.30 15.16
CA ALA A 241 10.58 3.18 14.22
C ALA A 241 9.26 2.41 14.30
N ALA A 242 8.73 2.22 15.53
CA ALA A 242 7.41 1.60 15.73
C ALA A 242 6.28 2.49 15.18
N GLN A 243 6.42 3.81 15.30
CA GLN A 243 5.45 4.75 14.72
C GLN A 243 5.37 4.60 13.20
N ARG A 244 6.51 4.59 12.51
CA ARG A 244 6.55 4.36 11.05
C ARG A 244 5.97 3.01 10.65
N ALA A 245 6.22 1.96 11.44
CA ALA A 245 5.66 0.64 11.19
C ALA A 245 4.13 0.64 11.34
N VAL A 246 3.59 1.34 12.34
CA VAL A 246 2.14 1.53 12.53
C VAL A 246 1.54 2.33 11.37
N GLU A 247 2.15 3.45 10.98
CA GLU A 247 1.68 4.27 9.84
C GLU A 247 1.64 3.47 8.55
N ASN A 248 2.70 2.68 8.28
CA ASN A 248 2.73 1.80 7.12
C ASN A 248 1.65 0.71 7.17
N GLN A 249 1.37 0.14 8.35
CA GLN A 249 0.33 -0.88 8.50
C GLN A 249 -1.07 -0.29 8.36
N LEU A 250 -1.33 0.90 8.93
CA LEU A 250 -2.58 1.62 8.73
C LEU A 250 -2.82 1.91 7.24
N ALA A 251 -1.78 2.36 6.54
CA ALA A 251 -1.84 2.58 5.10
C ALA A 251 -2.12 1.27 4.33
N ARG A 252 -1.45 0.16 4.70
CA ARG A 252 -1.70 -1.17 4.08
C ARG A 252 -3.13 -1.63 4.26
N ARG A 253 -3.73 -1.41 5.44
CA ARG A 253 -5.12 -1.77 5.73
C ARG A 253 -6.14 -0.76 5.18
N GLY A 254 -5.69 0.31 4.52
CA GLY A 254 -6.57 1.34 3.95
C GLY A 254 -7.32 2.16 4.98
N VAL A 255 -6.79 2.23 6.20
CA VAL A 255 -7.39 2.99 7.31
C VAL A 255 -7.32 4.48 7.01
N ARG A 256 -8.46 5.15 7.08
CA ARG A 256 -8.56 6.60 6.91
C ARG A 256 -8.64 7.35 8.23
N THR A 257 -9.28 6.73 9.21
CA THR A 257 -9.52 7.36 10.51
C THR A 257 -9.03 6.44 11.63
N VAL A 258 -8.15 6.96 12.47
CA VAL A 258 -7.77 6.30 13.72
C VAL A 258 -8.66 6.87 14.81
N GLU A 259 -9.58 6.04 15.33
CA GLU A 259 -10.52 6.49 16.38
C GLU A 259 -9.82 6.68 17.72
N LEU A 260 -8.96 5.75 18.09
CA LEU A 260 -8.29 5.77 19.39
C LEU A 260 -6.83 5.35 19.27
N VAL A 261 -5.95 6.13 19.86
CA VAL A 261 -4.55 5.75 20.11
C VAL A 261 -4.34 5.67 21.62
N VAL A 262 -3.94 4.50 22.11
CA VAL A 262 -3.54 4.28 23.49
C VAL A 262 -2.03 4.19 23.56
N ASP A 263 -1.38 5.20 24.13
CA ASP A 263 0.06 5.18 24.36
C ASP A 263 0.37 4.41 25.65
N LEU A 264 0.88 3.21 25.49
CA LEU A 264 1.22 2.28 26.58
C LEU A 264 2.65 2.46 27.11
N ARG A 265 3.37 3.46 26.64
CA ARG A 265 4.73 3.75 27.11
C ARG A 265 4.66 4.46 28.47
N MET A 266 5.27 3.84 29.47
CA MET A 266 5.18 4.32 30.86
C MET A 266 6.14 5.47 31.16
N ASN A 267 7.16 5.76 30.42
CA ASN A 267 8.15 6.81 30.73
C ASN A 267 8.59 7.55 29.46
N ALA A 268 7.67 7.75 28.51
CA ALA A 268 7.99 8.43 27.28
C ALA A 268 8.05 9.95 27.46
N LYS A 269 9.20 10.56 27.20
CA LYS A 269 9.38 12.03 27.23
C LYS A 269 8.47 12.74 26.22
N THR A 270 8.26 12.14 25.05
CA THR A 270 7.44 12.69 23.96
C THR A 270 6.15 11.90 23.79
N ALA A 271 5.04 12.58 23.50
CA ALA A 271 3.78 11.94 23.16
C ALA A 271 3.88 11.19 21.83
N CYS A 272 3.00 10.21 21.62
CA CYS A 272 2.79 9.63 20.30
C CYS A 272 2.15 10.69 19.39
N THR A 273 2.70 10.89 18.20
CA THR A 273 2.25 11.90 17.22
C THR A 273 1.33 11.32 16.15
N LEU A 274 0.88 10.06 16.30
CA LEU A 274 -0.09 9.47 15.38
C LEU A 274 -1.38 10.30 15.38
N PRO A 275 -1.88 10.68 14.18
CA PRO A 275 -3.14 11.38 14.08
C PRO A 275 -4.28 10.47 14.53
N ALA A 276 -5.01 10.88 15.56
CA ALA A 276 -6.14 10.13 16.09
C ALA A 276 -7.23 11.07 16.56
N GLN A 277 -8.50 10.64 16.50
CA GLN A 277 -9.62 11.39 17.06
C GLN A 277 -9.50 11.50 18.59
N GLN A 278 -9.06 10.42 19.22
CA GLN A 278 -8.82 10.37 20.66
C GLN A 278 -7.43 9.77 20.92
N GLY A 279 -6.65 10.44 21.76
CA GLY A 279 -5.36 9.96 22.25
C GLY A 279 -5.34 9.87 23.76
N ILE A 280 -4.96 8.71 24.32
CA ILE A 280 -4.87 8.48 25.75
C ILE A 280 -3.50 7.95 26.08
N ARG A 281 -2.87 8.55 27.10
CA ARG A 281 -1.64 8.02 27.70
C ARG A 281 -1.99 7.17 28.93
N ALA A 282 -1.55 5.92 28.93
CA ALA A 282 -1.72 5.02 30.07
C ALA A 282 -1.05 5.56 31.34
N GLU A 283 0.06 6.26 31.20
CA GLU A 283 0.80 6.90 32.28
C GLU A 283 -0.05 7.96 33.07
N ARG A 284 -1.01 8.60 32.40
CA ARG A 284 -1.84 9.65 32.97
C ARG A 284 -3.07 9.12 33.73
N LEU A 285 -3.34 7.82 33.63
CA LEU A 285 -4.42 7.22 34.42
C LEU A 285 -4.00 7.12 35.88
N PRO A 286 -4.92 7.31 36.84
CA PRO A 286 -4.65 7.03 38.25
C PRO A 286 -4.28 5.56 38.45
N VAL A 287 -3.43 5.27 39.44
CA VAL A 287 -3.05 3.88 39.77
C VAL A 287 -4.29 3.15 40.28
N ASN A 288 -4.47 1.91 39.82
CA ASN A 288 -5.65 1.05 40.09
C ASN A 288 -6.97 1.59 39.51
N ALA A 289 -6.92 2.59 38.63
CA ALA A 289 -8.10 3.01 37.88
C ALA A 289 -8.31 2.18 36.62
N SER A 290 -9.58 1.84 36.40
CA SER A 290 -10.02 1.23 35.15
C SER A 290 -10.77 2.24 34.28
N ARG A 291 -10.44 2.30 33.01
CA ARG A 291 -11.14 3.13 32.04
C ARG A 291 -11.61 2.29 30.85
N LYS A 292 -12.93 2.26 30.64
CA LYS A 292 -13.53 1.57 29.49
C LYS A 292 -13.83 2.57 28.38
N LEU A 293 -13.34 2.27 27.19
CA LEU A 293 -13.53 3.06 25.97
C LEU A 293 -14.23 2.20 24.95
N ARG A 294 -15.38 2.66 24.49
CA ARG A 294 -16.11 2.01 23.40
C ARG A 294 -15.75 2.69 22.09
N CYS A 295 -14.96 2.01 21.28
CA CYS A 295 -14.55 2.46 19.97
C CYS A 295 -14.85 1.36 18.95
N THR A 296 -14.97 1.72 17.70
CA THR A 296 -15.04 0.77 16.60
C THR A 296 -13.63 0.61 16.01
N PRO A 297 -13.07 -0.60 15.82
CA PRO A 297 -13.73 -1.90 15.84
C PRO A 297 -13.71 -2.64 17.19
N ALA A 298 -13.03 -2.12 18.21
CA ALA A 298 -12.80 -2.84 19.46
C ALA A 298 -13.13 -1.98 20.67
N ALA A 299 -13.77 -2.55 21.68
CA ALA A 299 -13.84 -1.90 22.98
C ALA A 299 -12.54 -2.15 23.77
N VAL A 300 -12.00 -1.09 24.34
CA VAL A 300 -10.72 -1.10 25.03
C VAL A 300 -10.96 -0.82 26.51
N GLU A 301 -10.55 -1.73 27.39
CA GLU A 301 -10.53 -1.52 28.83
C GLU A 301 -9.08 -1.44 29.29
N LEU A 302 -8.74 -0.32 29.89
CA LEU A 302 -7.41 -0.01 30.38
C LEU A 302 -7.43 -0.09 31.91
N LEU A 303 -6.58 -0.91 32.49
CA LEU A 303 -6.36 -0.98 33.93
C LEU A 303 -4.89 -0.61 34.21
N ARG A 304 -4.65 0.49 34.91
CA ARG A 304 -3.31 0.87 35.33
C ARG A 304 -2.97 0.22 36.69
N THR A 305 -1.85 -0.46 36.72
CA THR A 305 -1.21 -0.94 37.94
C THR A 305 -0.05 -0.04 38.37
N ARG A 306 0.59 -0.29 39.50
CA ARG A 306 1.75 0.53 39.95
C ARG A 306 2.91 0.51 38.95
N GLU A 307 3.22 -0.64 38.36
CA GLU A 307 4.40 -0.83 37.52
C GLU A 307 4.07 -1.12 36.05
N GLY A 308 2.80 -1.06 35.66
CA GLY A 308 2.40 -1.38 34.31
C GLY A 308 0.96 -1.03 33.97
N CYS A 309 0.50 -1.54 32.85
CA CYS A 309 -0.87 -1.39 32.41
C CYS A 309 -1.36 -2.69 31.79
N LEU A 310 -2.55 -3.13 32.18
CA LEU A 310 -3.30 -4.19 31.54
C LEU A 310 -4.26 -3.57 30.53
N VAL A 311 -4.25 -4.09 29.33
CA VAL A 311 -5.22 -3.71 28.28
C VAL A 311 -6.04 -4.93 27.94
N ARG A 312 -7.35 -4.85 28.14
CA ARG A 312 -8.31 -5.84 27.66
C ARG A 312 -9.03 -5.28 26.46
N LEU A 313 -9.00 -6.02 25.38
CA LEU A 313 -9.68 -5.71 24.14
C LEU A 313 -10.85 -6.66 23.97
N SER A 314 -12.02 -6.15 23.66
CA SER A 314 -13.20 -6.94 23.34
C SER A 314 -13.62 -6.67 21.90
N ILE A 315 -13.58 -7.71 21.07
CA ILE A 315 -13.96 -7.67 19.67
C ILE A 315 -15.05 -8.72 19.44
N GLY A 316 -16.29 -8.25 19.31
CA GLY A 316 -17.45 -9.15 19.35
C GLY A 316 -17.49 -9.93 20.68
N ASN A 317 -17.52 -11.25 20.60
CA ASN A 317 -17.54 -12.13 21.80
C ASN A 317 -16.13 -12.57 22.26
N ARG A 318 -15.07 -12.10 21.61
CA ARG A 318 -13.70 -12.55 21.90
C ARG A 318 -12.95 -11.52 22.72
N GLN A 319 -12.12 -12.04 23.63
CA GLN A 319 -11.32 -11.23 24.54
C GLN A 319 -9.83 -11.43 24.28
N PHE A 320 -9.13 -10.31 24.07
CA PHE A 320 -7.68 -10.25 23.93
C PHE A 320 -7.12 -9.47 25.11
N VAL A 321 -6.01 -9.94 25.64
CA VAL A 321 -5.33 -9.28 26.75
C VAL A 321 -3.89 -9.00 26.37
N THR A 322 -3.40 -7.84 26.72
CA THR A 322 -2.00 -7.48 26.61
C THR A 322 -1.53 -6.71 27.84
N LEU A 323 -0.29 -6.96 28.22
CA LEU A 323 0.34 -6.37 29.36
C LEU A 323 1.46 -5.42 28.92
N SER A 324 1.58 -4.26 29.54
CA SER A 324 2.70 -3.34 29.38
C SER A 324 3.38 -3.12 30.73
N GLY A 325 4.69 -3.27 30.78
CA GLY A 325 5.44 -3.17 32.03
C GLY A 325 5.35 -4.43 32.87
N LYS A 326 5.54 -4.30 34.17
CA LYS A 326 5.33 -5.35 35.19
C LYS A 326 3.93 -5.17 35.81
N ALA A 327 2.91 -5.50 35.02
CA ALA A 327 1.55 -5.39 35.53
C ALA A 327 1.23 -6.66 36.36
N GLU A 328 1.35 -6.56 37.66
CA GLU A 328 0.88 -7.57 38.60
C GLU A 328 -0.62 -7.42 38.80
N LEU A 329 -1.33 -8.53 38.66
CA LEU A 329 -2.78 -8.61 38.89
C LEU A 329 -3.02 -9.27 40.25
N ALA A 330 -3.95 -8.72 41.00
CA ALA A 330 -4.34 -9.28 42.31
C ALA A 330 -5.01 -10.65 42.20
N GLN A 331 -5.59 -10.95 41.02
CA GLN A 331 -6.24 -12.25 40.74
C GLN A 331 -5.82 -12.77 39.37
N PRO A 332 -5.73 -14.11 39.19
CA PRO A 332 -5.43 -14.72 37.90
C PRO A 332 -6.54 -14.39 36.89
N LEU A 333 -6.15 -13.86 35.73
CA LEU A 333 -7.06 -13.52 34.65
C LEU A 333 -7.09 -14.62 33.62
N GLN A 334 -8.28 -15.13 33.30
CA GLN A 334 -8.48 -16.06 32.20
C GLN A 334 -8.84 -15.27 30.93
N THR A 335 -8.18 -15.59 29.82
CA THR A 335 -8.44 -14.98 28.52
C THR A 335 -8.34 -15.99 27.41
N GLU A 336 -9.08 -15.76 26.32
CA GLU A 336 -8.98 -16.60 25.13
C GLU A 336 -7.65 -16.33 24.41
N TRP A 337 -7.32 -15.06 24.18
CA TRP A 337 -6.12 -14.65 23.47
C TRP A 337 -5.20 -13.77 24.31
N LEU A 338 -3.93 -14.13 24.33
CA LEU A 338 -2.87 -13.30 24.89
C LEU A 338 -2.04 -12.68 23.78
N ILE A 339 -1.87 -11.38 23.79
CA ILE A 339 -0.91 -10.68 22.95
C ILE A 339 0.42 -10.66 23.69
N ALA A 340 1.37 -11.44 23.20
CA ALA A 340 2.63 -11.68 23.88
C ALA A 340 3.55 -10.46 23.91
N THR A 341 4.26 -10.35 25.01
CA THR A 341 5.32 -9.38 25.24
C THR A 341 6.59 -10.11 25.70
N PRO A 342 7.78 -9.49 25.67
CA PRO A 342 9.02 -10.14 26.07
C PRO A 342 9.01 -10.68 27.52
N LYS A 343 8.20 -10.08 28.40
CA LYS A 343 8.07 -10.54 29.78
C LYS A 343 6.93 -11.55 29.88
N LYS A 344 7.21 -12.65 30.60
CA LYS A 344 6.20 -13.67 30.89
C LYS A 344 5.10 -13.07 31.76
N PRO A 345 3.82 -13.24 31.40
CA PRO A 345 2.71 -12.88 32.28
C PRO A 345 2.52 -14.00 33.31
N GLU A 346 2.79 -13.71 34.59
CA GLU A 346 2.68 -14.71 35.65
C GLU A 346 1.23 -14.99 36.09
N THR A 347 0.36 -14.02 35.88
CA THR A 347 -1.02 -14.02 36.39
C THR A 347 -2.10 -14.18 35.31
N VAL A 348 -1.73 -14.49 34.05
CA VAL A 348 -2.68 -14.63 32.94
C VAL A 348 -2.68 -16.06 32.39
N GLN A 349 -3.84 -16.70 32.44
CA GLN A 349 -4.08 -17.98 31.77
C GLN A 349 -4.70 -17.73 30.40
N TYR A 350 -4.14 -18.29 29.35
CA TYR A 350 -4.55 -18.08 27.97
C TYR A 350 -4.68 -19.39 27.20
N GLN A 351 -5.54 -19.42 26.19
CA GLN A 351 -5.72 -20.56 25.30
C GLN A 351 -4.88 -20.43 24.02
N LYS A 352 -4.83 -19.23 23.46
CA LYS A 352 -4.17 -18.91 22.20
C LYS A 352 -3.24 -17.71 22.34
N LEU A 353 -2.22 -17.65 21.46
CA LEU A 353 -1.14 -16.67 21.58
C LEU A 353 -0.96 -15.88 20.26
N LEU A 354 -0.96 -14.55 20.37
CA LEU A 354 -0.52 -13.66 19.32
C LEU A 354 0.87 -13.14 19.65
N ALA A 355 1.86 -13.33 18.76
CA ALA A 355 3.22 -12.89 18.97
C ALA A 355 3.88 -12.48 17.66
N LEU A 356 4.77 -11.48 17.72
CA LEU A 356 5.57 -11.06 16.56
C LEU A 356 6.72 -12.04 16.29
N ARG A 357 7.21 -12.71 17.34
CA ARG A 357 8.23 -13.76 17.28
C ARG A 357 8.11 -14.69 18.48
N SER A 358 8.84 -15.80 18.48
CA SER A 358 9.00 -16.63 19.69
C SER A 358 9.79 -15.86 20.74
N TYR A 359 9.30 -15.89 21.99
CA TYR A 359 9.99 -15.35 23.16
C TYR A 359 10.53 -16.49 24.01
N SER A 360 11.58 -16.25 24.79
CA SER A 360 12.27 -17.25 25.60
C SER A 360 11.39 -17.98 26.63
N TRP A 361 10.28 -17.39 27.03
CA TRP A 361 9.33 -17.97 27.98
C TRP A 361 8.24 -18.82 27.32
N MET A 362 8.15 -18.81 26.00
CA MET A 362 7.17 -19.60 25.26
C MET A 362 7.67 -21.03 25.09
N PRO A 363 6.80 -22.05 25.26
CA PRO A 363 7.16 -23.41 24.88
C PRO A 363 7.52 -23.49 23.40
N PRO A 364 8.52 -24.32 23.03
CA PRO A 364 9.04 -24.40 21.65
C PRO A 364 7.97 -24.85 20.63
N GLU A 365 6.96 -25.57 21.06
CA GLU A 365 5.86 -26.07 20.22
C GLU A 365 4.67 -25.11 20.12
N THR A 366 4.74 -23.93 20.76
CA THR A 366 3.60 -23.00 20.78
C THR A 366 3.39 -22.38 19.41
N GLN A 367 2.25 -22.63 18.80
CA GLN A 367 1.83 -21.94 17.60
C GLN A 367 1.49 -20.48 17.93
N TYR A 368 2.08 -19.55 17.19
CA TYR A 368 1.79 -18.13 17.31
C TYR A 368 1.68 -17.49 15.94
N THR A 369 0.93 -16.40 15.86
CA THR A 369 0.76 -15.61 14.63
C THR A 369 0.99 -14.14 14.94
N ALA A 370 1.50 -13.40 13.96
CA ALA A 370 1.69 -11.95 14.06
C ALA A 370 0.45 -11.17 13.60
N SER A 371 -0.41 -11.79 12.82
CA SER A 371 -1.64 -11.21 12.28
C SER A 371 -2.79 -12.19 12.41
N LEU A 372 -3.96 -11.65 12.73
CA LEU A 372 -5.18 -12.42 12.91
C LEU A 372 -6.36 -11.69 12.29
N SER A 373 -7.08 -12.38 11.43
CA SER A 373 -8.30 -11.87 10.81
C SER A 373 -9.53 -12.55 11.38
N LEU A 374 -10.40 -11.80 12.03
CA LEU A 374 -11.60 -12.28 12.69
C LEU A 374 -12.86 -11.84 11.94
N ARG A 375 -13.77 -12.74 11.66
CA ARG A 375 -15.12 -12.39 11.28
C ARG A 375 -15.97 -12.16 12.52
N ARG A 376 -16.75 -11.09 12.54
CA ARG A 376 -17.67 -10.76 13.63
C ARG A 376 -18.67 -11.89 13.91
N THR A 377 -18.98 -12.72 12.91
CA THR A 377 -19.90 -13.86 12.95
C THR A 377 -19.25 -15.20 13.34
N GLY A 378 -18.00 -15.22 13.79
CA GLY A 378 -17.42 -16.40 14.45
C GLY A 378 -16.37 -17.22 13.68
N GLY A 379 -15.95 -16.83 12.48
CA GLY A 379 -14.84 -17.49 11.75
C GLY A 379 -13.46 -16.89 12.07
N GLU A 380 -12.44 -17.73 12.27
CA GLU A 380 -11.03 -17.30 12.41
C GLU A 380 -10.26 -17.60 11.12
N ARG A 381 -9.40 -16.68 10.69
CA ARG A 381 -8.32 -16.95 9.75
C ARG A 381 -7.01 -16.51 10.39
N LEU A 382 -6.07 -17.44 10.50
CA LEU A 382 -4.68 -17.18 10.89
C LEU A 382 -3.94 -16.77 9.61
N GLU A 383 -3.29 -15.60 9.60
CA GLU A 383 -2.44 -15.10 8.51
C GLU A 383 -0.98 -15.06 8.93
#